data_80d7f4691378de1442711efb71617ab6
#
_entry.id   80d7f4691378de1442711efb71617ab6
#
_cell.length_a   1.000
_cell.length_b   1.000
_cell.length_c   1.000
_cell.angle_alpha   90.00
_cell.angle_beta   90.00
_cell.angle_gamma   90.00
#
_symmetry.space_group_name_H-M   'P 1'
#
loop_
_entity.id
_entity.type
_entity.pdbx_description
1 polymer ?
#
loop_
_entity_poly.entity_id
_entity_poly.type
_entity_poly.pdbx_seq_one_letter_code
_entity_poly.pdbx_strand_id
1 'polypeptide(L)'
;MKSTHLIFAAAALSSALCADAAERYSLWPRRPAEIEQARQLIKERKPEEAVRLLLPLVNREGIAGREARQLVGSVNAPAYLSLRHPAAAVYTVRRGDHLTKIASTLRCPHELLMLLNGIVDPAAIHVGQRLVYVPMRLRVEINMPRREVAVWDGEVLVSSYDITGVGQNLAAGQAADGDATVSLREGYVDGGKLPAWSPLMVCANRRLALSNGMVLAAEPKAAAQGFLMAQADLNELALLVAVGTPVHIVRKAVDIPEAAQGRL
;
A
#
# COMPACT_ATOMS: atom_id res chain seq x y z
N MET A 1 -50.87 0.17 44.77
CA MET A 1 -49.53 -0.28 44.40
C MET A 1 -49.56 -1.26 43.23
N LYS A 2 -50.12 -0.93 42.06
CA LYS A 2 -50.17 -1.82 40.88
C LYS A 2 -49.82 -1.13 39.54
N SER A 3 -49.45 0.18 39.56
CA SER A 3 -49.17 0.91 38.29
C SER A 3 -47.68 1.04 37.95
N THR A 4 -46.75 0.79 38.84
CA THR A 4 -45.32 0.99 38.63
C THR A 4 -44.63 -0.19 37.84
N HIS A 5 -45.20 -1.39 37.93
CA HIS A 5 -44.63 -2.54 37.23
C HIS A 5 -44.93 -2.60 35.70
N LEU A 6 -46.01 -1.93 35.27
CA LEU A 6 -46.38 -1.90 33.84
C LEU A 6 -45.47 -0.96 33.03
N ILE A 7 -44.98 0.11 33.64
CA ILE A 7 -44.15 1.11 32.95
C ILE A 7 -42.72 0.55 32.67
N PHE A 8 -42.18 -0.24 33.60
CA PHE A 8 -40.87 -0.86 33.43
C PHE A 8 -40.89 -2.00 32.39
N ALA A 9 -41.96 -2.76 32.29
CA ALA A 9 -42.11 -3.81 31.26
C ALA A 9 -42.25 -3.24 29.85
N ALA A 10 -42.95 -2.11 29.69
CA ALA A 10 -43.11 -1.46 28.39
C ALA A 10 -41.77 -0.83 27.90
N ALA A 11 -40.97 -0.26 28.79
CA ALA A 11 -39.67 0.31 28.45
C ALA A 11 -38.64 -0.77 28.05
N ALA A 12 -38.64 -1.92 28.73
CA ALA A 12 -37.77 -3.05 28.40
C ALA A 12 -38.15 -3.70 27.07
N LEU A 13 -39.44 -3.83 26.75
CA LEU A 13 -39.94 -4.33 25.48
C LEU A 13 -39.64 -3.37 24.32
N SER A 14 -39.71 -2.06 24.54
CA SER A 14 -39.37 -1.08 23.50
C SER A 14 -37.87 -1.05 23.19
N SER A 15 -37.02 -1.19 24.19
CA SER A 15 -35.56 -1.25 23.98
C SER A 15 -35.13 -2.55 23.26
N ALA A 16 -35.75 -3.68 23.56
CA ALA A 16 -35.49 -4.94 22.89
C ALA A 16 -35.98 -4.93 21.43
N LEU A 17 -37.15 -4.35 21.18
CA LEU A 17 -37.68 -4.17 19.82
C LEU A 17 -36.85 -3.18 19.00
N CYS A 18 -36.33 -2.10 19.60
CA CYS A 18 -35.44 -1.17 18.93
C CYS A 18 -34.08 -1.82 18.63
N ALA A 19 -33.56 -2.65 19.53
CA ALA A 19 -32.31 -3.37 19.30
C ALA A 19 -32.46 -4.42 18.17
N ASP A 20 -33.55 -5.20 18.17
CA ASP A 20 -33.86 -6.16 17.10
C ASP A 20 -34.18 -5.47 15.76
N ALA A 21 -34.84 -4.33 15.77
CA ALA A 21 -35.04 -3.52 14.59
C ALA A 21 -33.72 -2.92 14.07
N ALA A 22 -32.85 -2.41 14.92
CA ALA A 22 -31.52 -1.92 14.54
C ALA A 22 -30.68 -3.06 13.94
N GLU A 23 -30.84 -4.28 14.42
CA GLU A 23 -30.17 -5.45 13.90
C GLU A 23 -30.70 -5.89 12.53
N ARG A 24 -32.02 -5.83 12.32
CA ARG A 24 -32.68 -6.18 11.05
C ARG A 24 -32.62 -5.09 9.99
N TYR A 25 -32.57 -3.83 10.38
CA TYR A 25 -32.52 -2.67 9.49
C TYR A 25 -31.15 -2.01 9.45
N SER A 26 -30.06 -2.71 9.85
CA SER A 26 -28.71 -2.23 9.63
C SER A 26 -28.47 -2.05 8.13
N LEU A 27 -28.67 -0.83 7.64
CA LEU A 27 -28.38 -0.41 6.26
C LEU A 27 -26.87 -0.46 5.94
N TRP A 28 -26.03 -0.70 6.93
CA TRP A 28 -24.60 -0.82 6.77
C TRP A 28 -24.21 -2.31 6.71
N PRO A 29 -23.51 -2.73 5.69
CA PRO A 29 -22.99 -4.09 5.63
C PRO A 29 -22.13 -4.33 6.88
N ARG A 30 -22.48 -5.35 7.66
CA ARG A 30 -21.70 -5.74 8.84
C ARG A 30 -20.26 -6.00 8.38
N ARG A 31 -19.31 -5.40 9.08
CA ARG A 31 -17.90 -5.74 8.86
C ARG A 31 -17.74 -7.24 9.08
N PRO A 32 -17.03 -7.94 8.19
CA PRO A 32 -16.67 -9.34 8.43
C PRO A 32 -15.96 -9.47 9.78
N ALA A 33 -16.34 -10.46 10.56
CA ALA A 33 -15.75 -10.72 11.88
C ALA A 33 -14.24 -10.93 11.80
N GLU A 34 -13.77 -11.46 10.68
CA GLU A 34 -12.37 -11.69 10.37
C GLU A 34 -11.53 -10.41 10.42
N ILE A 35 -12.08 -9.26 10.06
CA ILE A 35 -11.35 -7.98 10.11
C ILE A 35 -11.08 -7.57 11.55
N GLU A 36 -12.07 -7.65 12.43
CA GLU A 36 -11.89 -7.32 13.85
C GLU A 36 -10.98 -8.34 14.55
N GLN A 37 -11.12 -9.62 14.22
CA GLN A 37 -10.24 -10.67 14.72
C GLN A 37 -8.80 -10.45 14.26
N ALA A 38 -8.57 -10.08 13.00
CA ALA A 38 -7.24 -9.77 12.48
C ALA A 38 -6.62 -8.55 13.19
N ARG A 39 -7.41 -7.49 13.45
CA ARG A 39 -6.94 -6.34 14.24
C ARG A 39 -6.49 -6.77 15.64
N GLN A 40 -7.23 -7.67 16.27
CA GLN A 40 -6.88 -8.20 17.58
C GLN A 40 -5.59 -9.02 17.53
N LEU A 41 -5.43 -9.90 16.53
CA LEU A 41 -4.21 -10.69 16.32
C LEU A 41 -2.98 -9.80 16.10
N ILE A 42 -3.11 -8.69 15.35
CA ILE A 42 -2.02 -7.72 15.18
C ILE A 42 -1.64 -7.10 16.52
N LYS A 43 -2.61 -6.72 17.36
CA LYS A 43 -2.35 -6.19 18.73
C LYS A 43 -1.66 -7.23 19.61
N GLU A 44 -2.00 -8.50 19.46
CA GLU A 44 -1.39 -9.64 20.18
C GLU A 44 -0.02 -10.03 19.62
N ARG A 45 0.52 -9.29 18.64
CA ARG A 45 1.79 -9.59 17.96
C ARG A 45 1.83 -10.92 17.22
N LYS A 46 0.67 -11.31 16.65
CA LYS A 46 0.50 -12.49 15.80
C LYS A 46 0.20 -12.08 14.34
N PRO A 47 1.10 -11.32 13.67
CA PRO A 47 0.80 -10.72 12.37
C PRO A 47 0.58 -11.77 11.27
N GLU A 48 1.29 -12.89 11.30
CA GLU A 48 1.15 -13.94 10.29
C GLU A 48 -0.23 -14.63 10.33
N GLU A 49 -0.80 -14.81 11.53
CA GLU A 49 -2.15 -15.34 11.70
C GLU A 49 -3.19 -14.35 11.18
N ALA A 50 -3.00 -13.05 11.46
CA ALA A 50 -3.86 -12.00 10.96
C ALA A 50 -3.88 -11.94 9.43
N VAL A 51 -2.71 -12.00 8.79
CA VAL A 51 -2.60 -12.03 7.33
C VAL A 51 -3.33 -13.24 6.75
N ARG A 52 -3.09 -14.46 7.29
CA ARG A 52 -3.79 -15.67 6.83
C ARG A 52 -5.31 -15.56 6.90
N LEU A 53 -5.83 -14.97 7.98
CA LEU A 53 -7.26 -14.76 8.16
C LEU A 53 -7.85 -13.79 7.13
N LEU A 54 -7.07 -12.80 6.69
CA LEU A 54 -7.51 -11.76 5.76
C LEU A 54 -7.37 -12.16 4.28
N LEU A 55 -6.55 -13.17 3.93
CA LEU A 55 -6.31 -13.56 2.54
C LEU A 55 -7.60 -13.78 1.71
N PRO A 56 -8.66 -14.45 2.23
CA PRO A 56 -9.91 -14.62 1.47
C PRO A 56 -10.65 -13.31 1.18
N LEU A 57 -10.34 -12.25 1.93
CA LEU A 57 -10.99 -10.95 1.78
C LEU A 57 -10.21 -9.99 0.87
N VAL A 58 -8.92 -10.24 0.61
CA VAL A 58 -8.04 -9.36 -0.18
C VAL A 58 -8.61 -9.08 -1.56
N ASN A 59 -9.21 -10.06 -2.22
CA ASN A 59 -9.78 -9.92 -3.56
C ASN A 59 -11.24 -9.44 -3.57
N ARG A 60 -11.87 -9.26 -2.41
CA ARG A 60 -13.25 -8.76 -2.34
C ARG A 60 -13.32 -7.28 -2.69
N GLU A 61 -14.43 -6.92 -3.34
CA GLU A 61 -14.77 -5.52 -3.60
C GLU A 61 -15.37 -4.84 -2.36
N GLY A 62 -15.41 -3.51 -2.40
CA GLY A 62 -16.01 -2.69 -1.36
C GLY A 62 -15.14 -2.51 -0.11
N ILE A 63 -15.80 -2.08 0.97
CA ILE A 63 -15.12 -1.63 2.21
C ILE A 63 -14.35 -2.77 2.85
N ALA A 64 -14.93 -3.96 2.94
CA ALA A 64 -14.29 -5.10 3.59
C ALA A 64 -12.99 -5.54 2.90
N GLY A 65 -12.98 -5.59 1.56
CA GLY A 65 -11.78 -5.90 0.80
C GLY A 65 -10.71 -4.83 0.95
N ARG A 66 -11.09 -3.55 0.91
CA ARG A 66 -10.16 -2.43 1.17
C ARG A 66 -9.53 -2.54 2.56
N GLU A 67 -10.34 -2.70 3.62
CA GLU A 67 -9.82 -2.84 4.98
C GLU A 67 -8.89 -4.05 5.13
N ALA A 68 -9.24 -5.17 4.51
CA ALA A 68 -8.38 -6.36 4.51
C ALA A 68 -7.02 -6.06 3.86
N ARG A 69 -7.00 -5.45 2.67
CA ARG A 69 -5.75 -5.09 1.98
C ARG A 69 -4.91 -4.09 2.77
N GLN A 70 -5.52 -3.08 3.37
CA GLN A 70 -4.81 -2.12 4.23
C GLN A 70 -4.20 -2.79 5.46
N LEU A 71 -4.94 -3.70 6.12
CA LEU A 71 -4.41 -4.45 7.26
C LEU A 71 -3.27 -5.39 6.86
N VAL A 72 -3.41 -6.11 5.75
CA VAL A 72 -2.32 -6.94 5.21
C VAL A 72 -1.10 -6.08 4.89
N GLY A 73 -1.31 -4.93 4.24
CA GLY A 73 -0.25 -3.98 3.93
C GLY A 73 0.48 -3.47 5.17
N SER A 74 -0.26 -3.12 6.23
CA SER A 74 0.34 -2.64 7.48
C SER A 74 1.23 -3.69 8.19
N VAL A 75 1.04 -4.96 7.87
CA VAL A 75 1.88 -6.06 8.37
C VAL A 75 3.05 -6.34 7.42
N ASN A 76 2.77 -6.44 6.13
CA ASN A 76 3.75 -6.90 5.16
C ASN A 76 4.77 -5.82 4.77
N ALA A 77 4.36 -4.58 4.50
CA ALA A 77 5.28 -3.53 4.07
C ALA A 77 6.46 -3.33 5.03
N PRO A 78 6.27 -3.25 6.36
CA PRO A 78 7.39 -3.17 7.29
C PRO A 78 8.35 -4.37 7.24
N ALA A 79 7.86 -5.57 6.89
CA ALA A 79 8.72 -6.74 6.72
C ALA A 79 9.65 -6.57 5.51
N TYR A 80 9.14 -6.07 4.37
CA TYR A 80 9.92 -5.78 3.16
C TYR A 80 10.93 -4.64 3.35
N LEU A 81 10.64 -3.72 4.25
CA LEU A 81 11.52 -2.60 4.62
C LEU A 81 12.49 -2.95 5.77
N SER A 82 12.63 -4.24 6.13
CA SER A 82 13.39 -4.71 7.28
C SER A 82 14.45 -5.73 6.89
N LEU A 83 15.57 -5.72 7.65
CA LEU A 83 16.61 -6.77 7.59
C LEU A 83 16.12 -8.17 7.99
N ARG A 84 14.93 -8.26 8.60
CA ARG A 84 14.35 -9.52 9.06
C ARG A 84 13.53 -10.24 7.98
N HIS A 85 13.46 -9.67 6.76
CA HIS A 85 12.74 -10.31 5.67
C HIS A 85 13.36 -11.69 5.36
N PRO A 86 12.56 -12.78 5.24
CA PRO A 86 13.09 -14.14 5.03
C PRO A 86 13.97 -14.28 3.78
N ALA A 87 13.71 -13.48 2.74
CA ALA A 87 14.48 -13.48 1.51
C ALA A 87 15.69 -12.50 1.55
N ALA A 88 16.02 -11.90 2.69
CA ALA A 88 17.15 -10.97 2.77
C ALA A 88 18.43 -11.65 2.28
N ALA A 89 19.16 -10.96 1.40
CA ALA A 89 20.37 -11.44 0.76
C ALA A 89 21.53 -10.44 0.96
N VAL A 90 22.74 -10.85 0.67
CA VAL A 90 23.94 -10.03 0.84
C VAL A 90 24.63 -9.82 -0.49
N TYR A 91 24.92 -8.57 -0.81
CA TYR A 91 25.78 -8.17 -1.91
C TYR A 91 27.14 -7.74 -1.36
N THR A 92 28.24 -8.22 -1.95
CA THR A 92 29.59 -7.77 -1.59
C THR A 92 30.05 -6.73 -2.61
N VAL A 93 30.39 -5.53 -2.12
CA VAL A 93 30.85 -4.40 -2.94
C VAL A 93 32.14 -4.77 -3.68
N ARG A 94 32.18 -4.53 -4.98
CA ARG A 94 33.29 -4.85 -5.88
C ARG A 94 34.01 -3.57 -6.32
N ARG A 95 35.21 -3.72 -6.83
CA ARG A 95 35.97 -2.60 -7.40
C ARG A 95 35.19 -1.95 -8.56
N GLY A 96 35.04 -0.61 -8.51
CA GLY A 96 34.28 0.17 -9.49
C GLY A 96 32.77 0.19 -9.25
N ASP A 97 32.32 -0.34 -8.11
CA ASP A 97 30.94 -0.17 -7.68
C ASP A 97 30.72 1.18 -7.01
N HIS A 98 29.53 1.72 -7.19
CA HIS A 98 28.97 2.83 -6.44
C HIS A 98 27.52 2.52 -6.10
N LEU A 99 26.99 3.10 -5.05
CA LEU A 99 25.72 2.67 -4.45
C LEU A 99 24.56 2.70 -5.42
N THR A 100 24.46 3.72 -6.28
CA THR A 100 23.41 3.81 -7.31
C THR A 100 23.48 2.68 -8.34
N LYS A 101 24.69 2.26 -8.76
CA LYS A 101 24.88 1.13 -9.67
C LYS A 101 24.46 -0.19 -9.00
N ILE A 102 24.86 -0.39 -7.75
CA ILE A 102 24.49 -1.58 -6.97
C ILE A 102 22.95 -1.62 -6.84
N ALA A 103 22.34 -0.54 -6.40
CA ALA A 103 20.89 -0.41 -6.24
C ALA A 103 20.13 -0.73 -7.55
N SER A 104 20.60 -0.18 -8.68
CA SER A 104 20.03 -0.47 -10.00
C SER A 104 20.18 -1.96 -10.38
N THR A 105 21.36 -2.55 -10.17
CA THR A 105 21.62 -3.98 -10.45
C THR A 105 20.73 -4.89 -9.61
N LEU A 106 20.51 -4.54 -8.35
CA LEU A 106 19.68 -5.29 -7.42
C LEU A 106 18.19 -4.99 -7.55
N ARG A 107 17.81 -4.04 -8.40
CA ARG A 107 16.44 -3.51 -8.53
C ARG A 107 15.85 -3.08 -7.19
N CYS A 108 16.70 -2.54 -6.33
CA CYS A 108 16.37 -2.05 -5.01
C CYS A 108 16.45 -0.51 -5.02
N PRO A 109 15.48 0.21 -4.44
CA PRO A 109 15.64 1.65 -4.24
C PRO A 109 16.92 1.94 -3.47
N HIS A 110 17.71 2.92 -3.92
CA HIS A 110 19.00 3.16 -3.29
C HIS A 110 18.85 3.66 -1.85
N GLU A 111 17.76 4.39 -1.57
CA GLU A 111 17.41 4.84 -0.22
C GLU A 111 17.11 3.66 0.70
N LEU A 112 16.40 2.66 0.19
CA LEU A 112 16.14 1.43 0.95
C LEU A 112 17.46 0.69 1.23
N LEU A 113 18.35 0.60 0.23
CA LEU A 113 19.66 -0.01 0.41
C LEU A 113 20.48 0.75 1.46
N MET A 114 20.45 2.08 1.48
CA MET A 114 21.07 2.91 2.51
C MET A 114 20.46 2.64 3.88
N LEU A 115 19.13 2.67 3.97
CA LEU A 115 18.37 2.48 5.21
C LEU A 115 18.69 1.12 5.85
N LEU A 116 18.63 0.05 5.06
CA LEU A 116 18.88 -1.31 5.52
C LEU A 116 20.32 -1.50 6.04
N ASN A 117 21.28 -0.73 5.55
CA ASN A 117 22.69 -0.88 5.90
C ASN A 117 23.26 0.26 6.76
N GLY A 118 22.41 1.18 7.23
CA GLY A 118 22.85 2.32 8.04
C GLY A 118 23.82 3.26 7.30
N ILE A 119 23.73 3.32 5.95
CA ILE A 119 24.60 4.16 5.14
C ILE A 119 24.04 5.59 5.13
N VAL A 120 24.78 6.52 5.68
CA VAL A 120 24.43 7.95 5.68
C VAL A 120 25.00 8.65 4.44
N ASP A 121 26.24 8.33 4.08
CA ASP A 121 26.91 8.86 2.89
C ASP A 121 27.05 7.76 1.84
N PRO A 122 26.38 7.86 0.68
CA PRO A 122 26.48 6.87 -0.39
C PRO A 122 27.88 6.75 -1.00
N ALA A 123 28.76 7.75 -0.80
CA ALA A 123 30.15 7.70 -1.24
C ALA A 123 31.08 6.92 -0.29
N ALA A 124 30.63 6.65 0.93
CA ALA A 124 31.45 6.00 1.96
C ALA A 124 31.51 4.47 1.86
N ILE A 125 30.94 3.85 0.81
CA ILE A 125 31.03 2.41 0.60
C ILE A 125 32.46 2.01 0.14
N HIS A 126 32.91 0.82 0.57
CA HIS A 126 34.25 0.34 0.22
C HIS A 126 34.23 -1.11 -0.29
N VAL A 127 35.23 -1.45 -1.09
CA VAL A 127 35.40 -2.81 -1.64
C VAL A 127 35.44 -3.85 -0.53
N GLY A 128 34.69 -4.93 -0.69
CA GLY A 128 34.56 -5.98 0.32
C GLY A 128 33.43 -5.73 1.33
N GLN A 129 32.87 -4.53 1.41
CA GLN A 129 31.72 -4.25 2.28
C GLN A 129 30.51 -5.13 1.90
N ARG A 130 29.85 -5.67 2.91
CA ARG A 130 28.65 -6.50 2.75
C ARG A 130 27.44 -5.63 2.92
N LEU A 131 26.60 -5.56 1.89
CA LEU A 131 25.34 -4.83 1.90
C LEU A 131 24.18 -5.81 1.91
N VAL A 132 23.29 -5.69 2.90
CA VAL A 132 22.06 -6.47 2.96
C VAL A 132 21.00 -5.79 2.10
N TYR A 133 20.26 -6.57 1.35
CA TYR A 133 19.11 -6.11 0.56
C TYR A 133 18.01 -7.17 0.54
N VAL A 134 16.81 -6.78 0.19
CA VAL A 134 15.69 -7.71 -0.02
C VAL A 134 15.46 -7.84 -1.52
N PRO A 135 15.69 -9.04 -2.11
CA PRO A 135 15.34 -9.28 -3.51
C PRO A 135 13.82 -9.22 -3.68
N MET A 136 13.34 -8.27 -4.46
CA MET A 136 11.90 -8.04 -4.69
C MET A 136 11.59 -8.06 -6.18
N ARG A 137 10.48 -8.69 -6.56
CA ARG A 137 9.91 -8.64 -7.91
C ARG A 137 8.58 -7.93 -7.89
N LEU A 138 8.61 -6.70 -7.41
CA LEU A 138 7.41 -5.93 -7.20
C LEU A 138 6.76 -5.52 -8.51
N ARG A 139 5.42 -5.52 -8.51
CA ARG A 139 4.56 -4.83 -9.45
C ARG A 139 3.61 -3.92 -8.69
N VAL A 140 3.24 -2.83 -9.32
CA VAL A 140 2.23 -1.89 -8.81
C VAL A 140 0.95 -2.07 -9.62
N GLU A 141 -0.18 -2.14 -8.96
CA GLU A 141 -1.50 -2.08 -9.56
C GLU A 141 -2.20 -0.79 -9.13
N ILE A 142 -2.55 0.06 -10.09
CA ILE A 142 -3.38 1.24 -9.86
C ILE A 142 -4.80 0.89 -10.26
N ASN A 143 -5.67 0.67 -9.29
CA ASN A 143 -7.05 0.27 -9.50
C ASN A 143 -7.98 1.47 -9.33
N MET A 144 -8.44 2.03 -10.45
CA MET A 144 -9.29 3.22 -10.46
C MET A 144 -10.67 2.99 -9.85
N PRO A 145 -11.39 1.90 -10.18
CA PRO A 145 -12.65 1.56 -9.55
C PRO A 145 -12.57 1.46 -8.03
N ARG A 146 -11.49 0.87 -7.51
CA ARG A 146 -11.24 0.74 -6.08
C ARG A 146 -10.64 2.00 -5.44
N ARG A 147 -10.15 2.93 -6.28
CA ARG A 147 -9.37 4.10 -5.86
C ARG A 147 -8.18 3.70 -4.98
N GLU A 148 -7.38 2.78 -5.47
CA GLU A 148 -6.35 2.11 -4.71
C GLU A 148 -5.08 1.91 -5.52
N VAL A 149 -3.92 2.01 -4.87
CA VAL A 149 -2.62 1.60 -5.37
C VAL A 149 -2.17 0.41 -4.54
N ALA A 150 -2.06 -0.76 -5.15
CA ALA A 150 -1.60 -1.99 -4.50
C ALA A 150 -0.20 -2.36 -4.99
N VAL A 151 0.64 -2.87 -4.09
CA VAL A 151 1.98 -3.37 -4.39
C VAL A 151 2.01 -4.86 -4.15
N TRP A 152 2.47 -5.61 -5.15
CA TRP A 152 2.51 -7.06 -5.12
C TRP A 152 3.92 -7.60 -5.36
N ASP A 153 4.28 -8.68 -4.69
CA ASP A 153 5.44 -9.53 -4.98
C ASP A 153 4.94 -10.92 -5.40
N GLY A 154 4.91 -11.20 -6.71
CA GLY A 154 4.16 -12.33 -7.22
C GLY A 154 2.68 -12.23 -6.84
N GLU A 155 2.17 -13.20 -6.08
CA GLU A 155 0.79 -13.25 -5.57
C GLU A 155 0.63 -12.68 -4.15
N VAL A 156 1.73 -12.23 -3.54
CA VAL A 156 1.71 -11.67 -2.18
C VAL A 156 1.41 -10.18 -2.23
N LEU A 157 0.36 -9.75 -1.57
CA LEU A 157 0.09 -8.32 -1.36
C LEU A 157 1.09 -7.76 -0.34
N VAL A 158 1.94 -6.85 -0.79
CA VAL A 158 2.94 -6.18 0.04
C VAL A 158 2.35 -4.98 0.76
N SER A 159 1.64 -4.13 0.03
CA SER A 159 0.99 -2.94 0.59
C SER A 159 -0.19 -2.48 -0.26
N SER A 160 -1.03 -1.63 0.32
CA SER A 160 -2.19 -1.02 -0.35
C SER A 160 -2.42 0.37 0.20
N TYR A 161 -2.62 1.33 -0.71
CA TYR A 161 -2.75 2.75 -0.42
C TYR A 161 -3.97 3.34 -1.10
N ASP A 162 -4.59 4.34 -0.50
CA ASP A 162 -5.75 5.02 -1.06
C ASP A 162 -5.34 6.09 -2.10
N ILE A 163 -6.05 6.13 -3.22
CA ILE A 163 -6.05 7.27 -4.14
C ILE A 163 -7.01 8.31 -3.58
N THR A 164 -6.48 9.42 -3.08
CA THR A 164 -7.26 10.51 -2.48
C THR A 164 -7.89 11.43 -3.53
N GLY A 165 -7.32 11.47 -4.73
CA GLY A 165 -7.81 12.28 -5.85
C GLY A 165 -7.22 11.86 -7.19
N VAL A 166 -7.80 12.43 -8.25
CA VAL A 166 -7.35 12.23 -9.64
C VAL A 166 -7.12 13.59 -10.26
N GLY A 167 -6.03 13.73 -10.99
CA GLY A 167 -5.65 14.97 -11.65
C GLY A 167 -6.66 15.39 -12.75
N GLN A 168 -6.76 16.68 -12.99
CA GLN A 168 -7.77 17.26 -13.90
C GLN A 168 -7.70 16.67 -15.31
N ASN A 169 -6.50 16.46 -15.84
CA ASN A 169 -6.31 15.94 -17.19
C ASN A 169 -6.66 14.43 -17.29
N LEU A 170 -6.52 13.71 -16.19
CA LEU A 170 -6.89 12.30 -16.13
C LEU A 170 -8.41 12.11 -15.99
N ALA A 171 -9.06 12.99 -15.24
CA ALA A 171 -10.52 13.01 -15.08
C ALA A 171 -11.23 13.30 -16.40
N ALA A 172 -10.60 14.05 -17.33
CA ALA A 172 -11.12 14.35 -18.66
C ALA A 172 -11.04 13.17 -19.66
N GLY A 173 -10.65 11.97 -19.23
CA GLY A 173 -10.66 10.76 -20.08
C GLY A 173 -9.47 10.60 -21.01
N GLN A 174 -8.42 11.41 -20.88
CA GLN A 174 -7.26 11.44 -21.78
C GLN A 174 -6.21 10.35 -21.54
N ALA A 175 -6.33 9.56 -20.50
CA ALA A 175 -5.32 8.55 -20.23
C ALA A 175 -5.76 7.15 -20.64
N ALA A 176 -4.93 6.42 -21.37
CA ALA A 176 -5.19 5.05 -21.81
C ALA A 176 -5.05 4.03 -20.67
N ASP A 177 -5.89 2.97 -20.70
CA ASP A 177 -5.59 1.73 -19.97
C ASP A 177 -4.24 1.22 -20.45
N GLY A 178 -3.46 0.63 -19.58
CA GLY A 178 -2.25 -0.01 -20.04
C GLY A 178 -1.15 -0.14 -18.99
N ASP A 179 -0.14 -0.85 -19.43
CA ASP A 179 1.06 -1.05 -18.65
C ASP A 179 2.00 0.14 -18.75
N ALA A 180 2.61 0.47 -17.63
CA ALA A 180 3.64 1.47 -17.51
C ALA A 180 4.77 0.92 -16.64
N THR A 181 5.82 1.69 -16.47
CA THR A 181 6.86 1.44 -15.48
C THR A 181 7.12 2.70 -14.68
N VAL A 182 7.63 2.57 -13.48
CA VAL A 182 8.19 3.71 -12.74
C VAL A 182 9.40 4.23 -13.52
N SER A 183 9.29 5.41 -14.10
CA SER A 183 10.34 6.01 -14.93
C SER A 183 11.27 6.93 -14.15
N LEU A 184 10.71 7.61 -13.13
CA LEU A 184 11.46 8.58 -12.34
C LEU A 184 10.94 8.61 -10.90
N ARG A 185 11.86 8.74 -9.97
CA ARG A 185 11.61 8.89 -8.54
C ARG A 185 12.22 10.21 -8.09
N GLU A 186 11.38 11.15 -7.72
CA GLU A 186 11.80 12.48 -7.31
C GLU A 186 11.59 12.68 -5.80
N GLY A 187 12.43 13.47 -5.19
CA GLY A 187 12.32 13.90 -3.81
C GLY A 187 12.45 15.42 -3.70
N TYR A 188 11.72 16.00 -2.78
CA TYR A 188 11.70 17.44 -2.52
C TYR A 188 11.82 17.68 -1.01
N VAL A 189 12.63 18.68 -0.65
CA VAL A 189 12.75 19.20 0.72
C VAL A 189 12.63 20.72 0.63
N ASP A 190 11.75 21.30 1.40
CA ASP A 190 11.47 22.75 1.42
C ASP A 190 11.22 23.34 0.01
N GLY A 191 10.53 22.55 -0.84
CA GLY A 191 10.22 22.94 -2.23
C GLY A 191 11.39 22.78 -3.21
N GLY A 192 12.59 22.47 -2.73
CA GLY A 192 13.77 22.19 -3.56
C GLY A 192 13.82 20.72 -4.00
N LYS A 193 14.06 20.48 -5.31
CA LYS A 193 14.26 19.14 -5.85
C LYS A 193 15.62 18.59 -5.43
N LEU A 194 15.62 17.37 -4.91
CA LEU A 194 16.86 16.69 -4.53
C LEU A 194 17.47 15.92 -5.72
N PRO A 195 18.80 15.84 -5.79
CA PRO A 195 19.46 14.86 -6.64
C PRO A 195 19.04 13.43 -6.26
N ALA A 196 18.93 12.55 -7.26
CA ALA A 196 18.50 11.16 -7.05
C ALA A 196 19.39 10.35 -6.09
N TRP A 197 20.63 10.77 -5.93
CA TRP A 197 21.63 10.16 -5.02
C TRP A 197 21.67 10.81 -3.64
N SER A 198 20.85 11.83 -3.38
CA SER A 198 20.88 12.55 -2.10
C SER A 198 20.51 11.63 -0.93
N PRO A 199 21.26 11.62 0.17
CA PRO A 199 20.87 10.90 1.38
C PRO A 199 19.56 11.42 1.97
N LEU A 200 19.21 12.68 1.72
CA LEU A 200 17.95 13.28 2.16
C LEU A 200 16.71 12.68 1.45
N MET A 201 16.92 11.88 0.41
CA MET A 201 15.81 11.18 -0.24
C MET A 201 15.02 10.28 0.72
N VAL A 202 15.62 9.83 1.83
CA VAL A 202 14.92 9.02 2.85
C VAL A 202 13.79 9.80 3.53
N CYS A 203 13.98 11.12 3.76
CA CYS A 203 13.00 11.98 4.43
C CYS A 203 12.28 12.97 3.48
N ALA A 204 12.56 12.89 2.18
CA ALA A 204 11.99 13.81 1.19
C ALA A 204 10.51 13.54 0.93
N ASN A 205 9.78 14.60 0.60
CA ASN A 205 8.48 14.46 -0.04
C ASN A 205 8.64 13.86 -1.43
N ARG A 206 7.93 12.77 -1.70
CA ARG A 206 8.15 11.96 -2.90
C ARG A 206 7.16 12.29 -4.01
N ARG A 207 7.64 12.08 -5.25
CA ARG A 207 6.84 12.04 -6.47
C ARG A 207 7.35 10.91 -7.34
N LEU A 208 6.45 10.11 -7.91
CA LEU A 208 6.78 9.03 -8.82
C LEU A 208 6.22 9.34 -10.19
N ALA A 209 7.05 9.38 -11.22
CA ALA A 209 6.62 9.51 -12.61
C ALA A 209 6.58 8.13 -13.26
N LEU A 210 5.61 7.93 -14.15
CA LEU A 210 5.42 6.70 -14.90
C LEU A 210 5.82 6.93 -16.37
N SER A 211 6.19 5.86 -17.06
CA SER A 211 6.64 5.91 -18.46
C SER A 211 5.58 6.42 -19.45
N ASN A 212 4.31 6.35 -19.08
CA ASN A 212 3.18 6.86 -19.86
C ASN A 212 2.83 8.33 -19.56
N GLY A 213 3.68 9.05 -18.82
CA GLY A 213 3.51 10.46 -18.46
C GLY A 213 2.62 10.70 -17.24
N MET A 214 1.99 9.69 -16.67
CA MET A 214 1.25 9.84 -15.42
C MET A 214 2.19 9.98 -14.23
N VAL A 215 1.66 10.51 -13.11
CA VAL A 215 2.42 10.68 -11.87
C VAL A 215 1.60 10.23 -10.66
N LEU A 216 2.29 9.79 -9.62
CA LEU A 216 1.78 9.66 -8.27
C LEU A 216 2.40 10.78 -7.44
N ALA A 217 1.57 11.63 -6.84
CA ALA A 217 2.02 12.80 -6.07
C ALA A 217 1.05 13.09 -4.93
N ALA A 218 1.52 13.85 -3.93
CA ALA A 218 0.67 14.30 -2.82
C ALA A 218 0.04 15.68 -3.09
N GLU A 219 0.64 16.47 -3.98
CA GLU A 219 0.17 17.81 -4.29
C GLU A 219 -0.64 17.83 -5.58
N PRO A 220 -1.83 18.51 -5.62
CA PRO A 220 -2.71 18.56 -6.78
C PRO A 220 -2.03 19.09 -8.05
N LYS A 221 -1.18 20.13 -7.92
CA LYS A 221 -0.44 20.71 -9.07
C LYS A 221 0.53 19.71 -9.67
N ALA A 222 1.21 18.92 -8.83
CA ALA A 222 2.14 17.88 -9.27
C ALA A 222 1.44 16.67 -9.88
N ALA A 223 0.17 16.41 -9.49
CA ALA A 223 -0.64 15.29 -9.95
C ALA A 223 -1.61 15.66 -11.08
N ALA A 224 -1.43 16.78 -11.79
CA ALA A 224 -2.37 17.22 -12.84
C ALA A 224 -2.65 16.13 -13.89
N GLN A 225 -1.68 15.27 -14.20
CA GLN A 225 -1.78 14.11 -15.10
C GLN A 225 -1.65 12.79 -14.34
N GLY A 226 -2.16 12.69 -13.12
CA GLY A 226 -1.92 11.48 -12.32
C GLY A 226 -2.86 11.30 -11.16
N PHE A 227 -2.34 10.67 -10.12
CA PHE A 227 -3.08 10.25 -8.95
C PHE A 227 -2.55 10.95 -7.71
N LEU A 228 -3.48 11.41 -6.87
CA LEU A 228 -3.18 11.98 -5.56
C LEU A 228 -3.18 10.87 -4.52
N MET A 229 -2.18 10.88 -3.68
CA MET A 229 -2.03 9.99 -2.52
C MET A 229 -1.67 10.80 -1.28
N ALA A 230 -1.88 10.23 -0.10
CA ALA A 230 -1.31 10.80 1.11
C ALA A 230 0.23 10.78 1.04
N GLN A 231 0.89 11.85 1.54
CA GLN A 231 2.36 11.96 1.43
C GLN A 231 3.08 10.81 2.16
N ALA A 232 2.55 10.37 3.31
CA ALA A 232 3.12 9.24 4.05
C ALA A 232 3.09 7.93 3.23
N ASP A 233 1.95 7.66 2.58
CA ASP A 233 1.75 6.48 1.73
C ASP A 233 2.67 6.51 0.51
N LEU A 234 2.80 7.68 -0.11
CA LEU A 234 3.67 7.87 -1.26
C LEU A 234 5.15 7.73 -0.89
N ASN A 235 5.54 8.16 0.31
CA ASN A 235 6.90 7.99 0.82
C ASN A 235 7.22 6.50 1.06
N GLU A 236 6.29 5.75 1.64
CA GLU A 236 6.45 4.30 1.85
C GLU A 236 6.49 3.56 0.50
N LEU A 237 5.56 3.85 -0.40
CA LEU A 237 5.55 3.31 -1.76
C LEU A 237 6.89 3.55 -2.47
N ALA A 238 7.42 4.77 -2.35
CA ALA A 238 8.70 5.13 -2.97
C ALA A 238 9.90 4.35 -2.38
N LEU A 239 9.85 3.92 -1.13
CA LEU A 239 10.88 3.04 -0.56
C LEU A 239 10.79 1.60 -1.08
N LEU A 240 9.60 1.16 -1.49
CA LEU A 240 9.40 -0.18 -2.05
C LEU A 240 9.78 -0.25 -3.53
N VAL A 241 9.36 0.71 -4.35
CA VAL A 241 9.46 0.62 -5.80
C VAL A 241 10.73 1.27 -6.37
N ALA A 242 11.42 0.57 -7.26
CA ALA A 242 12.58 1.07 -8.00
C ALA A 242 12.17 1.62 -9.38
N VAL A 243 13.07 2.36 -10.04
CA VAL A 243 12.92 2.67 -11.46
C VAL A 243 12.87 1.36 -12.25
N GLY A 244 11.93 1.26 -13.19
CA GLY A 244 11.66 0.05 -13.95
C GLY A 244 10.64 -0.90 -13.31
N THR A 245 10.15 -0.61 -12.09
CA THR A 245 9.05 -1.41 -11.50
C THR A 245 7.81 -1.35 -12.39
N PRO A 246 7.25 -2.50 -12.81
CA PRO A 246 6.03 -2.55 -13.62
C PRO A 246 4.83 -1.94 -12.88
N VAL A 247 4.02 -1.20 -13.62
CA VAL A 247 2.77 -0.58 -13.14
C VAL A 247 1.65 -0.97 -14.08
N HIS A 248 0.63 -1.63 -13.56
CA HIS A 248 -0.59 -1.96 -14.29
C HIS A 248 -1.74 -1.05 -13.85
N ILE A 249 -2.45 -0.44 -14.79
CA ILE A 249 -3.53 0.51 -14.52
C ILE A 249 -4.85 -0.09 -14.93
N VAL A 250 -5.72 -0.36 -13.95
CA VAL A 250 -7.06 -0.91 -14.12
C VAL A 250 -8.08 0.23 -14.02
N ARG A 251 -8.82 0.49 -15.10
CA ARG A 251 -9.81 1.60 -15.17
C ARG A 251 -11.24 1.13 -15.11
N LYS A 252 -11.52 -0.04 -15.63
CA LYS A 252 -12.85 -0.64 -15.61
C LYS A 252 -12.93 -1.65 -14.48
N ALA A 253 -14.06 -1.74 -13.81
CA ALA A 253 -14.31 -2.88 -12.94
C ALA A 253 -14.16 -4.15 -13.78
N VAL A 254 -13.37 -5.10 -13.29
CA VAL A 254 -13.31 -6.43 -13.91
C VAL A 254 -14.68 -7.06 -13.63
N ASP A 255 -15.48 -7.33 -14.67
CA ASP A 255 -16.67 -8.15 -14.55
C ASP A 255 -16.21 -9.55 -14.12
N ILE A 256 -16.23 -9.82 -12.82
CA ILE A 256 -16.00 -11.17 -12.32
C ILE A 256 -17.26 -11.95 -12.70
N PRO A 257 -17.18 -12.98 -13.56
CA PRO A 257 -18.35 -13.76 -13.93
C PRO A 257 -19.05 -14.27 -12.67
N GLU A 258 -20.36 -14.10 -12.60
CA GLU A 258 -21.22 -14.50 -11.46
C GLU A 258 -21.05 -15.98 -11.05
N ALA A 259 -20.49 -16.82 -11.94
CA ALA A 259 -20.15 -18.20 -11.72
C ALA A 259 -19.08 -18.45 -10.62
N ALA A 260 -18.26 -17.44 -10.27
CA ALA A 260 -17.25 -17.56 -9.22
C ALA A 260 -17.78 -17.17 -7.82
N GLN A 261 -19.00 -16.59 -7.72
CA GLN A 261 -19.60 -16.17 -6.46
C GLN A 261 -20.50 -17.23 -5.80
N GLY A 262 -20.72 -18.36 -6.44
CA GLY A 262 -21.76 -19.33 -6.07
C GLY A 262 -21.29 -20.75 -5.81
N ARG A 263 -20.10 -20.99 -5.25
CA ARG A 263 -19.75 -22.30 -4.68
C ARG A 263 -18.74 -22.16 -3.55
N LEU A 264 -19.25 -21.94 -2.37
CA LEU A 264 -18.68 -22.41 -1.10
C LEU A 264 -19.82 -22.66 -0.13
#